data_46721fc65e159a4ac17d1015a299f642
#
_entry.id   46721fc65e159a4ac17d1015a299f642
#
_cell.length_a   1.000
_cell.length_b   1.000
_cell.length_c   1.000
_cell.angle_alpha   90.00
_cell.angle_beta   90.00
_cell.angle_gamma   90.00
#
_symmetry.space_group_name_H-M   'P 1'
#
loop_
_entity.id
_entity.type
_entity.pdbx_description
1 polymer ?
#
loop_
_entity_poly.entity_id
_entity_poly.type
_entity_poly.pdbx_seq_one_letter_code
_entity_poly.pdbx_strand_id
1 'polypeptide(L)'
;DIESAMSKERMDKLWQQYYTDLMQRMIGDCVQLLVQTPWTLHDPIDRLELTHTNDPLAEFIHLPALDENDESNFDYPYGLGFTTAFYHNQRDVMDDASWRALYMTQPIEREGQLYNEDELRRYFELPDGKPDAILFVCDTKDKGTDYCVMPICYQYGNDFYCEDVVCDNSNPEV
;
A
#
# COMPACT_ATOMS: atom_id res chain seq x y z
N ASP A 1 -15.77 3.93 11.47
CA ASP A 1 -16.00 2.60 10.93
C ASP A 1 -15.06 2.33 9.76
N ILE A 2 -14.90 1.08 9.35
CA ILE A 2 -14.01 0.63 8.27
C ILE A 2 -14.36 1.29 6.93
N GLU A 3 -15.65 1.39 6.59
CA GLU A 3 -16.10 2.05 5.36
C GLU A 3 -15.65 3.51 5.29
N SER A 4 -15.64 4.19 6.42
CA SER A 4 -15.16 5.58 6.50
C SER A 4 -13.65 5.65 6.28
N ALA A 5 -12.88 4.72 6.82
CA ALA A 5 -11.42 4.64 6.63
C ALA A 5 -11.05 4.30 5.19
N MET A 6 -11.88 3.56 4.48
CA MET A 6 -11.69 3.22 3.06
C MET A 6 -11.97 4.37 2.09
N SER A 7 -12.60 5.45 2.55
CA SER A 7 -12.93 6.58 1.69
C SER A 7 -11.78 7.59 1.63
N LYS A 8 -11.09 7.67 0.50
CA LYS A 8 -10.04 8.66 0.26
C LYS A 8 -10.51 10.10 0.57
N GLU A 9 -11.72 10.47 0.12
CA GLU A 9 -12.28 11.81 0.37
C GLU A 9 -12.41 12.12 1.87
N ARG A 10 -12.82 11.12 2.67
CA ARG A 10 -12.91 11.29 4.12
C ARG A 10 -11.54 11.38 4.76
N MET A 11 -10.56 10.59 4.29
CA MET A 11 -9.18 10.67 4.76
C MET A 11 -8.54 12.01 4.40
N ASP A 12 -8.84 12.56 3.22
CA ASP A 12 -8.39 13.90 2.82
C ASP A 12 -8.98 14.99 3.73
N LYS A 13 -10.26 14.90 4.08
CA LYS A 13 -10.88 15.82 5.05
C LYS A 13 -10.28 15.70 6.44
N LEU A 14 -10.04 14.48 6.91
CA LEU A 14 -9.41 14.23 8.20
C LEU A 14 -7.99 14.77 8.24
N TRP A 15 -7.23 14.62 7.17
CA TRP A 15 -5.91 15.18 7.01
C TRP A 15 -5.92 16.71 7.05
N GLN A 16 -6.86 17.34 6.34
CA GLN A 16 -7.05 18.79 6.44
C GLN A 16 -7.38 19.24 7.87
N GLN A 17 -8.32 18.59 8.54
CA GLN A 17 -8.67 18.91 9.92
C GLN A 17 -7.49 18.74 10.88
N TYR A 18 -6.65 17.74 10.68
CA TYR A 18 -5.43 17.59 11.46
C TYR A 18 -4.57 18.85 11.38
N TYR A 19 -4.30 19.37 10.19
CA TYR A 19 -3.46 20.54 10.00
C TYR A 19 -4.14 21.86 10.35
N THR A 20 -5.43 22.02 10.04
CA THR A 20 -6.12 23.30 10.24
C THR A 20 -6.64 23.48 11.67
N ASP A 21 -7.02 22.38 12.32
CA ASP A 21 -7.66 22.46 13.63
C ASP A 21 -6.75 21.98 14.75
N LEU A 22 -6.08 20.85 14.60
CA LEU A 22 -5.26 20.28 15.66
C LEU A 22 -3.90 20.97 15.74
N MET A 23 -3.15 21.00 14.64
CA MET A 23 -1.80 21.56 14.60
C MET A 23 -1.75 23.03 14.98
N GLN A 24 -2.77 23.81 14.62
CA GLN A 24 -2.86 25.23 14.99
C GLN A 24 -3.07 25.49 16.49
N ARG A 25 -3.45 24.47 17.24
CA ARG A 25 -3.66 24.56 18.69
C ARG A 25 -2.45 24.09 19.50
N MET A 26 -1.44 23.57 18.83
CA MET A 26 -0.20 23.15 19.48
C MET A 26 0.67 24.35 19.78
N ILE A 27 1.10 24.49 21.02
CA ILE A 27 1.87 25.63 21.51
C ILE A 27 3.20 25.10 22.11
N GLY A 28 4.30 25.70 21.69
CA GLY A 28 5.64 25.39 22.24
C GLY A 28 6.10 23.96 21.91
N ASP A 29 6.74 23.31 22.88
CA ASP A 29 7.34 21.98 22.71
C ASP A 29 6.30 20.87 22.96
N CYS A 30 5.15 20.94 22.30
CA CYS A 30 4.13 19.90 22.42
C CYS A 30 4.61 18.59 21.80
N VAL A 31 4.43 17.50 22.54
CA VAL A 31 4.62 16.13 22.06
C VAL A 31 3.29 15.60 21.54
N GLN A 32 3.32 14.96 20.37
CA GLN A 32 2.17 14.25 19.83
C GLN A 32 2.40 12.74 20.00
N LEU A 33 1.39 12.04 20.45
CA LEU A 33 1.32 10.59 20.43
C LEU A 33 0.06 10.19 19.66
N LEU A 34 0.26 9.60 18.49
CA LEU A 34 -0.83 9.08 17.68
C LEU A 34 -0.79 7.55 17.72
N VAL A 35 -1.95 6.95 18.02
CA VAL A 35 -2.12 5.50 18.02
C VAL A 35 -3.27 5.19 17.08
N GLN A 36 -2.97 4.42 16.04
CA GLN A 36 -3.95 4.16 14.97
C GLN A 36 -3.64 2.83 14.31
N THR A 37 -4.67 2.16 13.80
CA THR A 37 -4.53 1.06 12.85
C THR A 37 -4.60 1.64 11.44
N PRO A 38 -3.58 1.51 10.59
CA PRO A 38 -3.62 1.99 9.22
C PRO A 38 -4.49 1.06 8.37
N TRP A 39 -5.57 1.59 7.78
CA TRP A 39 -6.46 0.84 6.91
C TRP A 39 -6.16 1.02 5.43
N THR A 40 -5.60 2.17 5.07
CA THR A 40 -5.28 2.55 3.69
C THR A 40 -4.01 3.39 3.66
N LEU A 41 -3.36 3.46 2.52
CA LEU A 41 -2.20 4.35 2.28
C LEU A 41 -2.57 5.86 2.36
N HIS A 42 -3.85 6.17 2.51
CA HIS A 42 -4.34 7.55 2.64
C HIS A 42 -4.62 7.96 4.09
N ASP A 43 -4.42 7.05 5.02
CA ASP A 43 -4.60 7.33 6.44
C ASP A 43 -3.65 8.43 6.92
N PRO A 44 -4.07 9.25 7.90
CA PRO A 44 -3.22 10.32 8.43
C PRO A 44 -1.87 9.85 8.95
N ILE A 45 -1.79 8.63 9.53
CA ILE A 45 -0.54 8.10 10.08
C ILE A 45 0.46 7.79 8.96
N ASP A 46 0.03 7.18 7.84
CA ASP A 46 0.90 6.89 6.70
C ASP A 46 1.38 8.19 6.04
N ARG A 47 0.51 9.20 5.95
CA ARG A 47 0.90 10.52 5.43
C ARG A 47 1.91 11.22 6.34
N LEU A 48 1.76 11.10 7.65
CA LEU A 48 2.73 11.63 8.60
C LEU A 48 4.08 10.93 8.45
N GLU A 49 4.10 9.62 8.34
CA GLU A 49 5.32 8.85 8.13
C GLU A 49 6.05 9.27 6.85
N LEU A 50 5.33 9.38 5.73
CA LEU A 50 5.89 9.87 4.47
C LEU A 50 6.42 11.30 4.59
N THR A 51 5.71 12.17 5.31
CA THR A 51 6.09 13.59 5.46
C THR A 51 7.31 13.76 6.38
N HIS A 52 7.43 12.91 7.41
CA HIS A 52 8.46 13.01 8.44
C HIS A 52 9.50 11.89 8.39
N THR A 53 9.68 11.22 7.26
CA THR A 53 10.64 10.11 7.08
C THR A 53 12.07 10.46 7.51
N ASN A 54 12.49 11.72 7.36
CA ASN A 54 13.82 12.19 7.70
C ASN A 54 13.84 13.16 8.90
N ASP A 55 12.75 13.23 9.64
CA ASP A 55 12.66 14.11 10.81
C ASP A 55 13.22 13.40 12.05
N PRO A 56 14.32 13.86 12.65
CA PRO A 56 14.92 13.21 13.81
C PRO A 56 14.05 13.32 15.08
N LEU A 57 12.98 14.11 15.06
CA LEU A 57 12.04 14.27 16.17
C LEU A 57 10.79 13.41 16.01
N ALA A 58 10.64 12.70 14.89
CA ALA A 58 9.52 11.80 14.63
C ALA A 58 9.98 10.35 14.76
N GLU A 59 9.23 9.54 15.48
CA GLU A 59 9.44 8.11 15.62
C GLU A 59 8.16 7.38 15.21
N PHE A 60 8.29 6.41 14.30
CA PHE A 60 7.17 5.58 13.84
C PHE A 60 7.41 4.13 14.27
N ILE A 61 6.49 3.61 15.08
CA ILE A 61 6.58 2.28 15.65
C ILE A 61 5.49 1.41 15.04
N HIS A 62 5.88 0.43 14.26
CA HIS A 62 5.00 -0.59 13.70
C HIS A 62 4.98 -1.82 14.62
N LEU A 63 3.79 -2.29 14.94
CA LEU A 63 3.58 -3.45 15.83
C LEU A 63 2.82 -4.55 15.07
N PRO A 64 3.49 -5.27 14.15
CA PRO A 64 2.85 -6.37 13.42
C PRO A 64 2.53 -7.53 14.37
N ALA A 65 1.47 -8.26 14.07
CA ALA A 65 1.02 -9.40 14.86
C ALA A 65 1.99 -10.59 14.80
N LEU A 66 2.61 -10.80 13.63
CA LEU A 66 3.59 -11.86 13.40
C LEU A 66 4.96 -11.25 13.06
N ASP A 67 6.01 -11.93 13.46
CA ASP A 67 7.39 -11.59 13.14
C ASP A 67 7.83 -12.19 11.79
N GLU A 68 9.12 -12.07 11.47
CA GLU A 68 9.74 -12.60 10.25
C GLU A 68 9.75 -14.14 10.17
N ASN A 69 9.57 -14.82 11.30
CA ASN A 69 9.50 -16.28 11.39
C ASN A 69 8.05 -16.79 11.38
N ASP A 70 7.07 -15.92 11.12
CA ASP A 70 5.64 -16.21 11.18
C ASP A 70 5.18 -16.60 12.59
N GLU A 71 5.86 -16.09 13.65
CA GLU A 71 5.53 -16.29 15.05
C GLU A 71 4.92 -15.04 15.67
N SER A 72 4.05 -15.23 16.68
CA SER A 72 3.35 -14.12 17.35
C SER A 72 4.30 -13.19 18.11
N ASN A 73 4.21 -11.90 17.83
CA ASN A 73 4.86 -10.85 18.63
C ASN A 73 4.16 -10.60 19.99
N PHE A 74 2.98 -11.19 20.23
CA PHE A 74 2.12 -10.91 21.37
C PHE A 74 1.75 -12.17 22.17
N ASP A 75 2.51 -13.25 22.05
CA ASP A 75 2.33 -14.44 22.89
C ASP A 75 3.13 -14.28 24.19
N TYR A 76 2.45 -13.92 25.25
CA TYR A 76 3.06 -13.65 26.55
C TYR A 76 2.87 -14.83 27.51
N PRO A 77 3.77 -14.99 28.52
CA PRO A 77 3.61 -16.00 29.55
C PRO A 77 2.24 -15.95 30.24
N TYR A 78 1.82 -17.09 30.78
CA TYR A 78 0.56 -17.25 31.53
C TYR A 78 -0.73 -17.10 30.68
N GLY A 79 -0.65 -17.31 29.38
CA GLY A 79 -1.81 -17.21 28.48
C GLY A 79 -2.29 -15.77 28.28
N LEU A 80 -1.41 -14.80 28.50
CA LEU A 80 -1.66 -13.41 28.17
C LEU A 80 -1.30 -13.16 26.70
N GLY A 81 -2.11 -12.34 26.02
CA GLY A 81 -1.88 -12.02 24.62
C GLY A 81 -2.49 -13.04 23.66
N PHE A 82 -1.89 -13.16 22.47
CA PHE A 82 -2.42 -13.94 21.38
C PHE A 82 -1.35 -14.88 20.81
N THR A 83 -1.68 -16.16 20.71
CA THR A 83 -0.76 -17.17 20.20
C THR A 83 -0.59 -17.09 18.68
N THR A 84 0.49 -17.64 18.16
CA THR A 84 0.71 -17.82 16.72
C THR A 84 -0.47 -18.52 16.05
N ALA A 85 -1.01 -19.58 16.65
CA ALA A 85 -2.17 -20.30 16.13
C ALA A 85 -3.42 -19.42 16.03
N PHE A 86 -3.62 -18.49 16.97
CA PHE A 86 -4.72 -17.52 16.89
C PHE A 86 -4.58 -16.64 15.65
N TYR A 87 -3.40 -16.09 15.42
CA TYR A 87 -3.18 -15.21 14.27
C TYR A 87 -3.26 -15.94 12.95
N HIS A 88 -2.75 -17.18 12.85
CA HIS A 88 -2.92 -18.00 11.66
C HIS A 88 -4.40 -18.25 11.33
N ASN A 89 -5.22 -18.58 12.35
CA ASN A 89 -6.65 -18.75 12.15
C ASN A 89 -7.34 -17.44 11.69
N GLN A 90 -6.89 -16.26 12.17
CA GLN A 90 -7.44 -14.99 11.71
C GLN A 90 -7.05 -14.73 10.24
N ARG A 91 -5.80 -15.02 9.87
CA ARG A 91 -5.33 -14.89 8.49
C ARG A 91 -6.10 -15.77 7.51
N ASP A 92 -6.41 -17.00 7.91
CA ASP A 92 -7.11 -17.96 7.06
C ASP A 92 -8.57 -17.57 6.75
N VAL A 93 -9.19 -16.76 7.59
CA VAL A 93 -10.61 -16.36 7.43
C VAL A 93 -10.78 -14.93 6.90
N MET A 94 -9.72 -14.13 6.86
CA MET A 94 -9.77 -12.74 6.40
C MET A 94 -9.26 -12.61 4.97
N ASP A 95 -9.72 -11.56 4.28
CA ASP A 95 -9.08 -11.14 3.04
C ASP A 95 -7.69 -10.55 3.32
N ASP A 96 -6.77 -10.69 2.36
CA ASP A 96 -5.37 -10.29 2.52
C ASP A 96 -5.21 -8.80 2.87
N ALA A 97 -5.99 -7.92 2.24
CA ALA A 97 -5.91 -6.48 2.51
C ALA A 97 -6.34 -6.14 3.94
N SER A 98 -7.41 -6.77 4.45
CA SER A 98 -7.82 -6.63 5.85
C SER A 98 -6.79 -7.19 6.82
N TRP A 99 -6.23 -8.36 6.51
CA TRP A 99 -5.19 -8.97 7.31
C TRP A 99 -3.96 -8.06 7.41
N ARG A 100 -3.45 -7.59 6.29
CA ARG A 100 -2.27 -6.70 6.25
C ARG A 100 -2.50 -5.40 6.98
N ALA A 101 -3.64 -4.76 6.79
CA ALA A 101 -3.96 -3.50 7.46
C ALA A 101 -4.12 -3.68 8.98
N LEU A 102 -4.95 -4.64 9.39
CA LEU A 102 -5.36 -4.78 10.79
C LEU A 102 -4.28 -5.42 11.67
N TYR A 103 -3.60 -6.45 11.14
CA TYR A 103 -2.66 -7.25 11.92
C TYR A 103 -1.20 -7.02 11.57
N MET A 104 -0.88 -6.65 10.34
CA MET A 104 0.52 -6.48 9.93
C MET A 104 0.96 -5.02 9.86
N THR A 105 0.06 -4.07 10.10
CA THR A 105 0.34 -2.62 9.95
C THR A 105 0.90 -2.24 8.57
N GLN A 106 0.47 -2.97 7.55
CA GLN A 106 0.91 -2.83 6.16
C GLN A 106 -0.30 -2.68 5.24
N PRO A 107 -0.99 -1.53 5.26
CA PRO A 107 -2.14 -1.33 4.40
C PRO A 107 -1.73 -1.40 2.92
N ILE A 108 -2.60 -1.98 2.11
CA ILE A 108 -2.45 -2.03 0.66
C ILE A 108 -3.65 -1.37 0.00
N GLU A 109 -3.46 -0.82 -1.19
CA GLU A 109 -4.58 -0.29 -1.96
C GLU A 109 -5.50 -1.42 -2.41
N ARG A 110 -6.80 -1.30 -2.09
CA ARG A 110 -7.83 -2.27 -2.52
C ARG A 110 -8.43 -1.91 -3.87
N GLU A 111 -8.41 -0.62 -4.23
CA GLU A 111 -8.97 -0.16 -5.50
C GLU A 111 -7.92 -0.31 -6.62
N GLY A 112 -8.29 -1.02 -7.66
CA GLY A 112 -7.50 -1.15 -8.88
C GLY A 112 -6.57 -2.36 -8.96
N GLN A 113 -6.36 -3.12 -7.90
CA GLN A 113 -5.61 -4.38 -8.00
C GLN A 113 -6.49 -5.48 -8.60
N LEU A 114 -6.40 -5.65 -9.93
CA LEU A 114 -6.95 -6.82 -10.61
C LEU A 114 -6.13 -8.08 -10.32
N TYR A 115 -4.87 -7.92 -9.92
CA TYR A 115 -3.94 -9.01 -9.63
C TYR A 115 -3.13 -8.69 -8.37
N ASN A 116 -2.94 -9.68 -7.50
CA ASN A 116 -2.02 -9.57 -6.38
C ASN A 116 -0.57 -9.62 -6.89
N GLU A 117 0.36 -9.01 -6.16
CA GLU A 117 1.77 -9.01 -6.56
C GLU A 117 2.34 -10.42 -6.72
N ASP A 118 1.89 -11.37 -5.91
CA ASP A 118 2.29 -12.79 -5.96
C ASP A 118 1.76 -13.52 -7.20
N GLU A 119 0.71 -13.00 -7.83
CA GLU A 119 0.15 -13.53 -9.09
C GLU A 119 0.94 -13.05 -10.31
N LEU A 120 1.70 -11.95 -10.15
CA LEU A 120 2.55 -11.40 -11.21
C LEU A 120 3.87 -12.18 -11.25
N ARG A 121 4.03 -12.98 -12.28
CA ARG A 121 5.27 -13.71 -12.52
C ARG A 121 6.38 -12.76 -12.92
N ARG A 122 7.52 -12.89 -12.26
CA ARG A 122 8.73 -12.13 -12.61
C ARG A 122 9.65 -12.99 -13.44
N TYR A 123 10.38 -12.39 -14.36
CA TYR A 123 11.38 -13.07 -15.18
C TYR A 123 12.70 -12.28 -15.15
N PHE A 124 13.79 -12.95 -15.41
CA PHE A 124 15.13 -12.36 -15.43
C PHE A 124 15.71 -12.31 -16.84
N GLU A 125 15.25 -13.20 -17.71
CA GLU A 125 15.69 -13.28 -19.10
C GLU A 125 14.48 -13.62 -19.98
N LEU A 126 14.46 -13.06 -21.18
CA LEU A 126 13.46 -13.42 -22.20
C LEU A 126 13.75 -14.81 -22.76
N PRO A 127 12.72 -15.54 -23.23
CA PRO A 127 12.93 -16.77 -23.97
C PRO A 127 13.81 -16.58 -25.21
N ASP A 128 14.58 -17.60 -25.56
CA ASP A 128 15.42 -17.59 -26.75
C ASP A 128 14.58 -17.45 -28.03
N GLY A 129 15.06 -16.65 -28.95
CA GLY A 129 14.43 -16.47 -30.27
C GLY A 129 13.69 -15.15 -30.43
N LYS A 130 12.94 -15.04 -31.52
CA LYS A 130 12.13 -13.86 -31.79
C LYS A 130 10.74 -14.06 -31.19
N PRO A 131 10.14 -13.01 -30.60
CA PRO A 131 8.77 -13.06 -30.14
C PRO A 131 7.80 -13.32 -31.31
N ASP A 132 6.72 -14.03 -31.04
CA ASP A 132 5.65 -14.27 -32.01
C ASP A 132 4.92 -12.99 -32.36
N ALA A 133 4.76 -12.08 -31.39
CA ALA A 133 4.21 -10.74 -31.57
C ALA A 133 4.80 -9.75 -30.58
N ILE A 134 4.78 -8.49 -30.96
CA ILE A 134 5.05 -7.35 -30.07
C ILE A 134 3.74 -6.57 -29.95
N LEU A 135 3.26 -6.42 -28.72
CA LEU A 135 1.99 -5.79 -28.40
C LEU A 135 2.24 -4.46 -27.69
N PHE A 136 1.53 -3.45 -28.15
CA PHE A 136 1.45 -2.16 -27.50
C PHE A 136 0.01 -1.97 -27.02
N VAL A 137 -0.15 -1.81 -25.73
CA VAL A 137 -1.43 -1.47 -25.12
C VAL A 137 -1.29 -0.09 -24.55
N CYS A 138 -2.26 0.79 -24.79
CA CYS A 138 -2.21 2.15 -24.29
C CYS A 138 -3.45 2.44 -23.44
N ASP A 139 -3.23 2.76 -22.20
CA ASP A 139 -4.22 3.36 -21.33
C ASP A 139 -4.05 4.88 -21.42
N THR A 140 -4.99 5.52 -22.11
CA THR A 140 -4.91 6.94 -22.42
C THR A 140 -5.52 7.79 -21.31
N LYS A 141 -4.76 8.75 -20.83
CA LYS A 141 -5.22 9.80 -19.94
C LYS A 141 -6.19 10.74 -20.69
N ASP A 142 -7.32 11.09 -20.06
CA ASP A 142 -8.19 12.16 -20.56
C ASP A 142 -7.82 13.50 -19.89
N LYS A 143 -8.29 13.76 -18.69
CA LYS A 143 -8.01 15.00 -17.94
C LYS A 143 -7.77 14.67 -16.46
N GLY A 144 -6.80 15.36 -15.85
CA GLY A 144 -6.54 15.21 -14.42
C GLY A 144 -5.10 14.81 -14.08
N THR A 145 -4.92 14.18 -12.93
CA THR A 145 -3.62 13.75 -12.38
C THR A 145 -3.23 12.34 -12.78
N ASP A 146 -4.01 11.68 -13.63
CA ASP A 146 -3.77 10.33 -14.10
C ASP A 146 -2.58 10.24 -15.07
N TYR A 147 -2.11 9.04 -15.36
CA TYR A 147 -0.97 8.79 -16.23
C TYR A 147 -1.45 8.16 -17.56
N CYS A 148 -0.78 8.51 -18.65
CA CYS A 148 -0.83 7.72 -19.86
C CYS A 148 0.19 6.59 -19.70
N VAL A 149 -0.27 5.35 -19.73
CA VAL A 149 0.58 4.17 -19.52
C VAL A 149 0.53 3.29 -20.78
N MET A 150 1.71 2.97 -21.31
CA MET A 150 1.84 2.12 -22.49
C MET A 150 2.88 1.02 -22.22
N PRO A 151 2.47 -0.17 -21.76
CA PRO A 151 3.35 -1.33 -21.68
C PRO A 151 3.65 -1.89 -23.07
N ILE A 152 4.91 -2.30 -23.26
CA ILE A 152 5.42 -2.99 -24.45
C ILE A 152 5.60 -4.46 -24.06
N CYS A 153 4.80 -5.33 -24.65
CA CYS A 153 4.80 -6.75 -24.29
C CYS A 153 5.26 -7.61 -25.48
N TYR A 154 6.15 -8.55 -25.20
CA TYR A 154 6.58 -9.58 -26.13
C TYR A 154 5.79 -10.85 -25.89
N GLN A 155 5.20 -11.43 -26.92
CA GLN A 155 4.50 -12.69 -26.84
C GLN A 155 5.40 -13.84 -27.29
N TYR A 156 5.46 -14.90 -26.46
CA TYR A 156 6.06 -16.17 -26.77
C TYR A 156 5.05 -17.28 -26.44
N GLY A 157 4.44 -17.85 -27.47
CA GLY A 157 3.35 -18.83 -27.30
C GLY A 157 2.15 -18.21 -26.57
N ASN A 158 1.84 -18.72 -25.39
CA ASN A 158 0.75 -18.23 -24.54
C ASN A 158 1.21 -17.25 -23.46
N ASP A 159 2.50 -17.00 -23.34
CA ASP A 159 3.06 -16.13 -22.29
C ASP A 159 3.38 -14.75 -22.84
N PHE A 160 3.18 -13.73 -21.99
CA PHE A 160 3.45 -12.34 -22.31
C PHE A 160 4.50 -11.79 -21.34
N TYR A 161 5.49 -11.13 -21.89
CA TYR A 161 6.61 -10.53 -21.16
C TYR A 161 6.56 -9.03 -21.33
N CYS A 162 6.38 -8.28 -20.26
CA CYS A 162 6.42 -6.82 -20.28
C CYS A 162 7.87 -6.36 -20.23
N GLU A 163 8.41 -5.94 -21.37
CA GLU A 163 9.82 -5.57 -21.52
C GLU A 163 10.09 -4.12 -21.14
N ASP A 164 9.13 -3.25 -21.43
CA ASP A 164 9.25 -1.83 -21.12
C ASP A 164 7.87 -1.22 -20.87
N VAL A 165 7.84 -0.11 -20.12
CA VAL A 165 6.63 0.65 -19.84
C VAL A 165 6.89 2.13 -20.02
N VAL A 166 6.22 2.74 -21.00
CA VAL A 166 6.17 4.20 -21.09
C VAL A 166 5.08 4.71 -20.17
N CYS A 167 5.45 5.56 -19.22
CA CYS A 167 4.54 6.15 -18.25
C CYS A 167 4.74 7.67 -18.25
N ASP A 168 3.73 8.41 -18.68
CA ASP A 168 3.80 9.88 -18.84
C ASP A 168 2.55 10.55 -18.26
N ASN A 169 2.75 11.59 -17.45
CA ASN A 169 1.66 12.42 -16.94
C ASN A 169 1.65 13.83 -17.53
N SER A 170 2.44 14.10 -18.54
CA SER A 170 2.43 15.39 -19.23
C SER A 170 1.09 15.66 -19.90
N ASN A 171 0.77 16.94 -20.13
CA ASN A 171 -0.47 17.28 -20.80
C ASN A 171 -0.38 16.93 -22.29
N PRO A 172 -1.32 16.17 -22.88
CA PRO A 172 -1.29 15.78 -24.28
C PRO A 172 -1.48 16.94 -25.28
N GLU A 173 -1.76 18.15 -24.79
CA GLU A 173 -1.92 19.35 -25.65
C GLU A 173 -0.62 20.17 -25.83
N VAL A 174 0.54 19.63 -25.51
CA VAL A 174 1.85 20.30 -25.68
C VAL A 174 2.64 19.67 -26.81
#